data_14ff941d66ed9e1672771425fb5548b0
#
_entry.id   14ff941d66ed9e1672771425fb5548b0
#
_cell.length_a   1.000
_cell.length_b   1.000
_cell.length_c   1.000
_cell.angle_alpha   90.00
_cell.angle_beta   90.00
_cell.angle_gamma   90.00
#
_symmetry.space_group_name_H-M   'P 1'
#
loop_
_entity.id
_entity.type
_entity.pdbx_description
1 polymer ?
#
loop_
_entity_poly.entity_id
_entity_poly.type
_entity_poly.pdbx_seq_one_letter_code
_entity_poly.pdbx_strand_id
1 'polypeptide(L)'
;MTFNKYVVPLLIFFGVLMSPDISIAEEKKTIAVDTSKALDPSRPKTKIFSRYEFKEDEAGNEISVIDSLYDFPINNDWSVRLQAPVKYRNPVSTAESETGMGDITVRIANKTFTTDGGSPWFLALETKWDTASDVTLGSGKNRVAPTLFGFVKVPSLGLLLFPQIQTFFTMGGDDSRTDVNFTSFKLPILKKLANRYYFFVEPFFAWDHARDEQSTGTLELEYGRFVNPSTMLYIRPGTTLWGDDSAFSFKYNMEIGFRLFL
;
A
#
# COMPACT_ATOMS: atom_id res chain seq x y z
N MET A 1 -20.19 4.80 -27.16
CA MET A 1 -20.03 4.74 -25.69
C MET A 1 -19.80 3.29 -25.33
N THR A 2 -18.55 2.86 -25.28
CA THR A 2 -18.14 1.50 -24.89
C THR A 2 -18.02 1.47 -23.39
N PHE A 3 -18.98 0.87 -22.69
CA PHE A 3 -18.89 0.61 -21.27
C PHE A 3 -17.68 -0.31 -21.02
N ASN A 4 -16.74 0.19 -20.26
CA ASN A 4 -15.49 -0.50 -19.95
C ASN A 4 -15.80 -1.82 -19.24
N LYS A 5 -15.31 -2.96 -19.77
CA LYS A 5 -15.54 -4.33 -19.28
C LYS A 5 -15.19 -4.54 -17.81
N TYR A 6 -14.47 -3.59 -17.20
CA TYR A 6 -13.98 -3.67 -15.83
C TYR A 6 -14.87 -2.98 -14.79
N VAL A 7 -15.92 -2.25 -15.23
CA VAL A 7 -16.87 -1.57 -14.32
C VAL A 7 -17.89 -2.54 -13.71
N VAL A 8 -18.22 -3.62 -14.42
CA VAL A 8 -19.23 -4.59 -13.97
C VAL A 8 -18.81 -5.40 -12.74
N PRO A 9 -17.57 -5.94 -12.65
CA PRO A 9 -17.11 -6.61 -11.42
C PRO A 9 -17.01 -5.67 -10.21
N LEU A 10 -16.68 -4.39 -10.46
CA LEU A 10 -16.56 -3.37 -9.42
C LEU A 10 -17.90 -3.04 -8.79
N LEU A 11 -18.97 -2.95 -9.59
CA LEU A 11 -20.33 -2.69 -9.10
C LEU A 11 -20.90 -3.85 -8.29
N ILE A 12 -20.58 -5.10 -8.65
CA ILE A 12 -21.02 -6.29 -7.90
C ILE A 12 -20.33 -6.32 -6.53
N PHE A 13 -19.02 -6.00 -6.47
CA PHE A 13 -18.27 -5.95 -5.21
C PHE A 13 -18.76 -4.80 -4.30
N PHE A 14 -19.11 -3.66 -4.89
CA PHE A 14 -19.69 -2.51 -4.19
C PHE A 14 -21.06 -2.84 -3.59
N GLY A 15 -21.91 -3.60 -4.31
CA GLY A 15 -23.20 -4.07 -3.83
C GLY A 15 -23.13 -4.92 -2.58
N VAL A 16 -22.09 -5.76 -2.45
CA VAL A 16 -21.86 -6.62 -1.29
C VAL A 16 -21.35 -5.82 -0.08
N LEU A 17 -20.55 -4.76 -0.30
CA LEU A 17 -20.04 -3.90 0.76
C LEU A 17 -21.06 -2.90 1.28
N MET A 18 -21.99 -2.47 0.42
CA MET A 18 -22.98 -1.42 0.73
C MET A 18 -24.39 -1.94 1.03
N SER A 19 -24.62 -3.27 1.00
CA SER A 19 -25.92 -3.82 1.38
C SER A 19 -26.18 -3.51 2.85
N PRO A 20 -27.13 -2.64 3.19
CA PRO A 20 -27.61 -2.54 4.56
C PRO A 20 -28.41 -3.82 4.82
N ASP A 21 -27.94 -4.59 5.79
CA ASP A 21 -28.69 -5.69 6.41
C ASP A 21 -29.26 -6.78 5.48
N ILE A 22 -28.44 -7.76 5.14
CA ILE A 22 -28.99 -9.10 5.06
C ILE A 22 -29.18 -9.52 6.53
N SER A 23 -30.35 -9.24 7.05
CA SER A 23 -30.83 -9.75 8.31
C SER A 23 -31.00 -11.27 8.21
N ILE A 24 -29.93 -12.00 8.47
CA ILE A 24 -30.08 -13.38 8.92
C ILE A 24 -30.35 -13.26 10.41
N ALA A 25 -31.64 -13.34 10.74
CA ALA A 25 -32.11 -13.42 12.13
C ALA A 25 -31.57 -14.70 12.77
N GLU A 26 -30.42 -14.60 13.40
CA GLU A 26 -30.02 -15.41 14.53
C GLU A 26 -29.42 -14.46 15.56
N GLU A 27 -30.12 -14.35 16.68
CA GLU A 27 -29.69 -13.64 17.87
C GLU A 27 -28.51 -14.37 18.50
N LYS A 28 -27.35 -14.34 17.82
CA LYS A 28 -26.07 -14.69 18.41
C LYS A 28 -25.56 -13.46 19.14
N LYS A 29 -25.49 -13.54 20.46
CA LYS A 29 -24.73 -12.68 21.35
C LYS A 29 -23.52 -12.15 20.58
N THR A 30 -23.57 -10.89 20.16
CA THR A 30 -22.49 -10.23 19.42
C THR A 30 -21.31 -10.12 20.37
N ILE A 31 -20.44 -11.11 20.37
CA ILE A 31 -19.13 -10.99 21.00
C ILE A 31 -18.48 -9.83 20.24
N ALA A 32 -18.31 -8.72 20.94
CA ALA A 32 -17.62 -7.56 20.37
C ALA A 32 -16.25 -8.04 19.90
N VAL A 33 -16.10 -8.18 18.60
CA VAL A 33 -14.84 -8.64 18.01
C VAL A 33 -13.82 -7.56 18.28
N ASP A 34 -12.86 -7.87 19.14
CA ASP A 34 -11.75 -6.95 19.47
C ASP A 34 -10.81 -6.80 18.28
N THR A 35 -11.19 -5.92 17.36
CA THR A 35 -10.36 -5.55 16.19
C THR A 35 -9.11 -4.77 16.60
N SER A 36 -8.98 -4.37 17.86
CA SER A 36 -7.78 -3.66 18.34
C SER A 36 -6.55 -4.53 18.29
N LYS A 37 -6.71 -5.84 18.47
CA LYS A 37 -5.60 -6.81 18.43
C LYS A 37 -5.02 -7.00 17.02
N ALA A 38 -5.82 -6.87 15.98
CA ALA A 38 -5.34 -7.01 14.61
C ALA A 38 -4.42 -5.84 14.21
N LEU A 39 -4.74 -4.64 14.70
CA LEU A 39 -4.00 -3.41 14.41
C LEU A 39 -2.99 -3.05 15.51
N ASP A 40 -2.78 -3.90 16.50
CA ASP A 40 -1.81 -3.66 17.57
C ASP A 40 -0.38 -3.92 17.04
N PRO A 41 0.44 -2.89 16.84
CA PRO A 41 1.78 -3.04 16.32
C PRO A 41 2.79 -3.57 17.36
N SER A 42 2.41 -3.56 18.65
CA SER A 42 3.27 -4.07 19.73
C SER A 42 3.39 -5.59 19.72
N ARG A 43 2.50 -6.26 18.99
CA ARG A 43 2.48 -7.71 18.84
C ARG A 43 2.79 -8.10 17.41
N PRO A 44 3.98 -8.66 17.14
CA PRO A 44 4.31 -9.16 15.82
C PRO A 44 3.31 -10.23 15.40
N LYS A 45 2.79 -10.12 14.19
CA LYS A 45 1.86 -11.08 13.59
C LYS A 45 2.24 -11.29 12.15
N THR A 46 2.01 -12.50 11.68
CA THR A 46 2.04 -12.75 10.24
C THR A 46 0.90 -11.98 9.58
N LYS A 47 1.21 -11.24 8.53
CA LYS A 47 0.24 -10.47 7.75
C LYS A 47 0.37 -10.85 6.29
N ILE A 48 -0.76 -11.08 5.67
CA ILE A 48 -0.86 -11.31 4.24
C ILE A 48 -1.73 -10.20 3.69
N PHE A 49 -1.19 -9.43 2.75
CA PHE A 49 -1.93 -8.42 2.02
C PHE A 49 -1.98 -8.84 0.57
N SER A 50 -3.14 -8.76 -0.04
CA SER A 50 -3.26 -8.88 -1.48
C SER A 50 -4.19 -7.80 -1.98
N ARG A 51 -3.81 -7.17 -3.08
CA ARG A 51 -4.53 -6.07 -3.67
C ARG A 51 -4.48 -6.14 -5.19
N TYR A 52 -5.53 -5.67 -5.79
CA TYR A 52 -5.56 -5.26 -7.17
C TYR A 52 -5.58 -3.74 -7.21
N GLU A 53 -4.66 -3.16 -7.95
CA GLU A 53 -4.53 -1.74 -8.15
C GLU A 53 -4.63 -1.44 -9.64
N PHE A 54 -5.43 -0.46 -10.00
CA PHE A 54 -5.53 0.11 -11.32
C PHE A 54 -5.11 1.57 -11.26
N LYS A 55 -4.20 1.97 -12.13
CA LYS A 55 -3.70 3.34 -12.27
C LYS A 55 -3.79 3.78 -13.72
N GLU A 56 -4.10 5.06 -13.92
CA GLU A 56 -3.81 5.79 -15.14
C GLU A 56 -2.76 6.85 -14.82
N ASP A 57 -1.65 6.85 -15.56
CA ASP A 57 -0.64 7.89 -15.42
C ASP A 57 -1.07 9.16 -16.19
N GLU A 58 -0.31 10.26 -16.04
CA GLU A 58 -0.64 11.54 -16.68
C GLU A 58 -0.58 11.48 -18.22
N ALA A 59 0.20 10.55 -18.77
CA ALA A 59 0.27 10.30 -20.20
C ALA A 59 -0.89 9.43 -20.71
N GLY A 60 -1.75 8.92 -19.81
CA GLY A 60 -2.89 8.07 -20.11
C GLY A 60 -2.55 6.59 -20.23
N ASN A 61 -1.33 6.16 -19.87
CA ASN A 61 -1.02 4.73 -19.82
C ASN A 61 -1.77 4.07 -18.65
N GLU A 62 -2.36 2.92 -18.92
CA GLU A 62 -3.04 2.12 -17.91
C GLU A 62 -2.07 1.10 -17.31
N ILE A 63 -2.05 1.01 -16.00
CA ILE A 63 -1.23 0.07 -15.25
C ILE A 63 -2.13 -0.66 -14.26
N SER A 64 -2.19 -1.99 -14.38
CA SER A 64 -2.84 -2.84 -13.39
C SER A 64 -1.81 -3.67 -12.65
N VAL A 65 -1.97 -3.78 -11.33
CA VAL A 65 -1.05 -4.53 -10.48
C VAL A 65 -1.84 -5.46 -9.56
N ILE A 66 -1.54 -6.75 -9.59
CA ILE A 66 -1.88 -7.65 -8.49
C ILE A 66 -0.65 -7.74 -7.60
N ASP A 67 -0.74 -7.20 -6.42
CA ASP A 67 0.37 -7.14 -5.48
C ASP A 67 0.09 -8.02 -4.27
N SER A 68 1.03 -8.91 -3.97
CA SER A 68 0.96 -9.79 -2.83
C SER A 68 2.14 -9.53 -1.90
N LEU A 69 1.83 -9.28 -0.64
CA LEU A 69 2.79 -8.93 0.38
C LEU A 69 2.62 -9.85 1.58
N TYR A 70 3.73 -10.43 2.01
CA TYR A 70 3.84 -11.29 3.18
C TYR A 70 4.77 -10.65 4.19
N ASP A 71 4.26 -10.38 5.39
CA ASP A 71 5.00 -9.78 6.49
C ASP A 71 4.96 -10.77 7.67
N PHE A 72 6.11 -11.34 8.04
CA PHE A 72 6.19 -12.32 9.11
C PHE A 72 7.21 -11.93 10.16
N PRO A 73 6.85 -12.09 11.45
CA PRO A 73 7.79 -11.89 12.53
C PRO A 73 8.81 -13.03 12.56
N ILE A 74 10.10 -12.68 12.73
CA ILE A 74 11.14 -13.63 13.12
C ILE A 74 11.10 -13.83 14.63
N ASN A 75 10.89 -12.74 15.36
CA ASN A 75 10.72 -12.71 16.82
C ASN A 75 9.94 -11.44 17.23
N ASN A 76 9.98 -11.07 18.52
CA ASN A 76 9.24 -9.90 19.03
C ASN A 76 9.72 -8.54 18.49
N ASP A 77 10.94 -8.47 17.96
CA ASP A 77 11.55 -7.22 17.53
C ASP A 77 11.88 -7.20 16.04
N TRP A 78 12.00 -8.35 15.39
CA TRP A 78 12.36 -8.45 13.99
C TRP A 78 11.25 -9.03 13.13
N SER A 79 11.05 -8.44 11.96
CA SER A 79 10.15 -8.95 10.93
C SER A 79 10.79 -8.90 9.54
N VAL A 80 10.33 -9.79 8.67
CA VAL A 80 10.69 -9.81 7.25
C VAL A 80 9.43 -9.64 6.42
N ARG A 81 9.51 -8.83 5.37
CA ARG A 81 8.48 -8.65 4.36
C ARG A 81 8.98 -9.11 3.01
N LEU A 82 8.15 -9.86 2.30
CA LEU A 82 8.32 -10.18 0.90
C LEU A 82 7.17 -9.58 0.11
N GLN A 83 7.46 -9.02 -1.06
CA GLN A 83 6.46 -8.47 -1.96
C GLN A 83 6.81 -8.86 -3.39
N ALA A 84 5.83 -9.40 -4.12
CA ALA A 84 5.98 -9.85 -5.49
C ALA A 84 4.75 -9.42 -6.30
N PRO A 85 4.86 -8.39 -7.16
CA PRO A 85 3.77 -7.91 -7.98
C PRO A 85 3.71 -8.64 -9.32
N VAL A 86 2.49 -8.91 -9.79
CA VAL A 86 2.20 -9.19 -11.19
C VAL A 86 1.60 -7.93 -11.80
N LYS A 87 2.13 -7.49 -12.92
CA LYS A 87 1.75 -6.24 -13.56
C LYS A 87 1.22 -6.48 -14.96
N TYR A 88 0.29 -5.65 -15.35
CA TYR A 88 -0.17 -5.44 -16.71
C TYR A 88 0.02 -3.96 -17.03
N ARG A 89 0.62 -3.66 -18.17
CA ARG A 89 0.79 -2.30 -18.68
C ARG A 89 0.19 -2.19 -20.07
N ASN A 90 -0.66 -1.21 -20.27
CA ASN A 90 -1.28 -0.88 -21.54
C ASN A 90 -0.90 0.56 -21.91
N PRO A 91 0.11 0.76 -22.78
CA PRO A 91 0.53 2.10 -23.18
C PRO A 91 -0.50 2.72 -24.14
N VAL A 92 -0.66 4.04 -24.08
CA VAL A 92 -1.49 4.81 -25.05
C VAL A 92 -0.88 4.79 -26.45
N SER A 93 0.44 4.62 -26.53
CA SER A 93 1.17 4.53 -27.82
C SER A 93 0.81 3.23 -28.55
N THR A 94 1.30 3.12 -29.78
CA THR A 94 1.16 1.89 -30.60
C THR A 94 2.00 0.71 -30.10
N ALA A 95 2.68 0.85 -28.96
CA ALA A 95 3.42 -0.24 -28.33
C ALA A 95 2.46 -1.33 -27.80
N GLU A 96 2.89 -2.58 -27.83
CA GLU A 96 2.11 -3.69 -27.33
C GLU A 96 1.94 -3.62 -25.81
N SER A 97 0.84 -4.17 -25.33
CA SER A 97 0.61 -4.32 -23.89
C SER A 97 1.43 -5.50 -23.36
N GLU A 98 1.97 -5.33 -22.15
CA GLU A 98 2.83 -6.31 -21.51
C GLU A 98 2.22 -6.81 -20.19
N THR A 99 2.41 -8.12 -19.92
CA THR A 99 1.98 -8.74 -18.67
C THR A 99 3.09 -9.64 -18.14
N GLY A 100 3.39 -9.52 -16.84
CA GLY A 100 4.39 -10.36 -16.22
C GLY A 100 4.71 -9.99 -14.78
N MET A 101 5.76 -10.58 -14.25
CA MET A 101 6.27 -10.25 -12.91
C MET A 101 6.92 -8.87 -12.92
N GLY A 102 6.67 -8.09 -11.88
CA GLY A 102 7.43 -6.89 -11.58
C GLY A 102 8.63 -7.18 -10.67
N ASP A 103 9.28 -6.11 -10.20
CA ASP A 103 10.43 -6.21 -9.30
C ASP A 103 10.02 -6.74 -7.92
N ILE A 104 10.75 -7.72 -7.42
CA ILE A 104 10.58 -8.28 -6.08
C ILE A 104 11.18 -7.33 -5.04
N THR A 105 10.48 -7.19 -3.92
CA THR A 105 10.91 -6.38 -2.79
C THR A 105 11.06 -7.26 -1.54
N VAL A 106 12.15 -7.05 -0.81
CA VAL A 106 12.41 -7.65 0.51
C VAL A 106 12.67 -6.54 1.51
N ARG A 107 12.03 -6.60 2.68
CA ARG A 107 12.27 -5.66 3.77
C ARG A 107 12.53 -6.40 5.07
N ILE A 108 13.59 -6.01 5.76
CA ILE A 108 13.86 -6.43 7.14
C ILE A 108 13.64 -5.23 8.04
N ALA A 109 12.88 -5.40 9.11
CA ALA A 109 12.57 -4.34 10.07
C ALA A 109 12.88 -4.79 11.50
N ASN A 110 13.40 -3.85 12.29
CA ASN A 110 13.67 -4.01 13.72
C ASN A 110 12.88 -2.98 14.52
N LYS A 111 12.20 -3.42 15.57
CA LYS A 111 11.62 -2.53 16.57
C LYS A 111 12.75 -1.94 17.42
N THR A 112 13.14 -0.70 17.13
CA THR A 112 14.34 -0.08 17.66
C THR A 112 14.10 0.54 19.03
N PHE A 113 12.97 1.20 19.22
CA PHE A 113 12.59 1.79 20.50
C PHE A 113 11.06 1.93 20.61
N THR A 114 10.62 2.15 21.85
CA THR A 114 9.24 2.51 22.15
C THR A 114 9.27 3.80 22.98
N THR A 115 8.46 4.78 22.61
CA THR A 115 8.36 6.04 23.37
C THR A 115 7.69 5.82 24.72
N ASP A 116 7.81 6.76 25.67
CA ASP A 116 7.14 6.70 26.97
C ASP A 116 5.61 6.60 26.85
N GLY A 117 5.03 7.12 25.77
CA GLY A 117 3.61 6.96 25.42
C GLY A 117 3.24 5.61 24.82
N GLY A 118 4.16 4.64 24.78
CA GLY A 118 3.91 3.28 24.27
C GLY A 118 3.83 3.19 22.74
N SER A 119 4.39 4.16 22.01
CA SER A 119 4.44 4.17 20.55
C SER A 119 5.72 3.50 20.04
N PRO A 120 5.64 2.31 19.40
CA PRO A 120 6.82 1.64 18.86
C PRO A 120 7.31 2.30 17.57
N TRP A 121 8.63 2.36 17.43
CA TRP A 121 9.35 2.84 16.26
C TRP A 121 10.28 1.76 15.73
N PHE A 122 10.41 1.72 14.41
CA PHE A 122 11.12 0.69 13.67
C PHE A 122 12.11 1.30 12.70
N LEU A 123 13.31 0.75 12.67
CA LEU A 123 14.22 0.91 11.56
C LEU A 123 14.08 -0.28 10.62
N ALA A 124 14.07 -0.03 9.34
CA ALA A 124 14.03 -1.08 8.33
C ALA A 124 15.00 -0.79 7.20
N LEU A 125 15.42 -1.87 6.57
CA LEU A 125 16.13 -1.83 5.29
C LEU A 125 15.28 -2.59 4.27
N GLU A 126 14.87 -1.89 3.23
CA GLU A 126 14.14 -2.46 2.10
C GLU A 126 15.08 -2.56 0.90
N THR A 127 15.02 -3.67 0.20
CA THR A 127 15.72 -3.86 -1.08
C THR A 127 14.70 -4.22 -2.15
N LYS A 128 14.84 -3.62 -3.30
CA LYS A 128 14.04 -3.96 -4.48
C LYS A 128 14.98 -4.39 -5.60
N TRP A 129 14.72 -5.57 -6.13
CA TRP A 129 15.59 -6.23 -7.08
C TRP A 129 15.01 -6.13 -8.48
N ASP A 130 15.86 -5.91 -9.46
CA ASP A 130 15.53 -5.92 -10.88
C ASP A 130 15.26 -7.36 -11.33
N THR A 131 14.06 -7.82 -11.08
CA THR A 131 13.58 -9.20 -11.35
C THR A 131 12.36 -9.21 -12.25
N ALA A 132 11.97 -8.07 -12.80
CA ALA A 132 10.85 -7.98 -13.70
C ALA A 132 11.06 -8.86 -14.94
N SER A 133 9.99 -9.53 -15.38
CA SER A 133 10.04 -10.39 -16.56
C SER A 133 10.19 -9.63 -17.87
N ASP A 134 9.89 -8.34 -17.86
CA ASP A 134 10.03 -7.42 -18.99
C ASP A 134 10.50 -6.03 -18.51
N VAL A 135 11.26 -5.36 -19.34
CA VAL A 135 11.85 -4.04 -19.08
C VAL A 135 10.81 -2.95 -18.80
N THR A 136 9.59 -3.10 -19.30
CA THR A 136 8.49 -2.14 -19.10
C THR A 136 7.74 -2.37 -17.79
N LEU A 137 7.91 -3.55 -17.17
CA LEU A 137 7.23 -3.95 -15.92
C LEU A 137 8.09 -3.70 -14.68
N GLY A 138 9.39 -3.42 -14.85
CA GLY A 138 10.36 -3.14 -13.78
C GLY A 138 10.97 -1.76 -13.85
N SER A 139 11.83 -1.48 -12.90
CA SER A 139 12.64 -0.25 -12.90
C SER A 139 13.97 -0.41 -13.66
N GLY A 140 14.42 -1.64 -13.89
CA GLY A 140 15.74 -1.95 -14.39
C GLY A 140 16.86 -1.62 -13.39
N LYS A 141 16.51 -1.32 -12.13
CA LYS A 141 17.49 -0.92 -11.09
C LYS A 141 17.29 -1.71 -9.81
N ASN A 142 18.38 -2.20 -9.26
CA ASN A 142 18.43 -2.67 -7.87
C ASN A 142 18.48 -1.47 -6.94
N ARG A 143 17.69 -1.48 -5.90
CA ARG A 143 17.55 -0.36 -4.96
C ARG A 143 17.65 -0.81 -3.51
N VAL A 144 18.17 0.07 -2.67
CA VAL A 144 18.14 -0.05 -1.22
C VAL A 144 17.41 1.16 -0.64
N ALA A 145 16.66 0.94 0.43
CA ALA A 145 15.91 2.00 1.08
C ALA A 145 15.90 1.85 2.60
N PRO A 146 16.79 2.55 3.32
CA PRO A 146 16.65 2.75 4.75
C PRO A 146 15.32 3.46 5.04
N THR A 147 14.63 2.97 6.05
CA THR A 147 13.28 3.41 6.42
C THR A 147 13.18 3.56 7.93
N LEU A 148 12.64 4.68 8.39
CA LEU A 148 12.15 4.87 9.75
C LEU A 148 10.63 4.95 9.70
N PHE A 149 9.94 4.14 10.51
CA PHE A 149 8.49 4.22 10.63
C PHE A 149 8.03 3.92 12.05
N GLY A 150 6.83 4.38 12.37
CA GLY A 150 6.28 4.23 13.71
C GLY A 150 4.77 4.08 13.74
N PHE A 151 4.26 3.83 14.95
CA PHE A 151 2.83 3.77 15.26
C PHE A 151 2.55 4.72 16.41
N VAL A 152 1.76 5.75 16.17
CA VAL A 152 1.43 6.74 17.16
C VAL A 152 -0.07 6.72 17.43
N LYS A 153 -0.46 6.46 18.68
CA LYS A 153 -1.86 6.55 19.10
C LYS A 153 -2.17 7.98 19.52
N VAL A 154 -3.29 8.51 19.03
CA VAL A 154 -3.83 9.80 19.46
C VAL A 154 -5.19 9.56 20.11
N PRO A 155 -5.23 9.19 21.41
CA PRO A 155 -6.45 8.72 22.08
C PRO A 155 -7.57 9.77 22.11
N SER A 156 -7.22 11.05 22.27
CA SER A 156 -8.19 12.16 22.30
C SER A 156 -9.01 12.31 21.00
N LEU A 157 -8.44 11.87 19.85
CA LEU A 157 -9.10 11.88 18.54
C LEU A 157 -9.54 10.49 18.09
N GLY A 158 -9.15 9.45 18.81
CA GLY A 158 -9.36 8.06 18.41
C GLY A 158 -8.65 7.70 17.10
N LEU A 159 -7.47 8.28 16.86
CA LEU A 159 -6.67 8.07 15.65
C LEU A 159 -5.47 7.18 15.91
N LEU A 160 -5.06 6.45 14.86
CA LEU A 160 -3.75 5.81 14.74
C LEU A 160 -3.00 6.45 13.58
N LEU A 161 -1.79 6.90 13.82
CA LEU A 161 -0.91 7.48 12.83
C LEU A 161 0.24 6.51 12.54
N PHE A 162 0.68 6.45 11.28
CA PHE A 162 1.76 5.57 10.82
C PHE A 162 2.83 6.37 10.07
N PRO A 163 3.53 7.31 10.75
CA PRO A 163 4.56 8.12 10.08
C PRO A 163 5.67 7.23 9.55
N GLN A 164 6.10 7.51 8.32
CA GLN A 164 7.20 6.83 7.66
C GLN A 164 8.02 7.82 6.85
N ILE A 165 9.34 7.74 6.99
CA ILE A 165 10.30 8.36 6.08
C ILE A 165 11.17 7.27 5.49
N GLN A 166 11.42 7.33 4.18
CA GLN A 166 12.17 6.34 3.44
C GLN A 166 12.97 7.02 2.32
N THR A 167 14.25 6.70 2.22
CA THR A 167 15.10 7.19 1.14
C THR A 167 15.58 6.03 0.30
N PHE A 168 15.43 6.13 -1.01
CA PHE A 168 15.82 5.11 -1.99
C PHE A 168 17.09 5.50 -2.70
N PHE A 169 18.00 4.53 -2.85
CA PHE A 169 19.24 4.66 -3.60
C PHE A 169 19.39 3.49 -4.57
N THR A 170 19.88 3.79 -5.78
CA THR A 170 20.33 2.76 -6.74
C THR A 170 21.56 2.05 -6.20
N MET A 171 21.58 0.71 -6.29
CA MET A 171 22.75 -0.15 -5.99
C MET A 171 23.36 -0.78 -7.25
N GLY A 172 22.80 -0.53 -8.43
CA GLY A 172 23.19 -1.14 -9.71
C GLY A 172 21.97 -1.53 -10.53
N GLY A 173 22.16 -2.29 -11.57
CA GLY A 173 21.14 -2.68 -12.55
C GLY A 173 21.52 -2.24 -13.95
N ASP A 174 20.56 -2.01 -14.82
CA ASP A 174 20.75 -1.60 -16.22
C ASP A 174 21.25 -0.15 -16.32
N ASP A 175 22.47 0.04 -16.81
CA ASP A 175 23.10 1.36 -16.94
C ASP A 175 22.38 2.30 -17.94
N SER A 176 21.55 1.77 -18.82
CA SER A 176 20.73 2.58 -19.74
C SER A 176 19.51 3.21 -19.04
N ARG A 177 19.18 2.81 -17.83
CA ARG A 177 18.04 3.31 -17.05
C ARG A 177 18.48 4.38 -16.05
N THR A 178 17.62 5.37 -15.86
CA THR A 178 17.85 6.44 -14.89
C THR A 178 17.97 5.88 -13.48
N ASP A 179 18.95 6.36 -12.74
CA ASP A 179 19.11 6.02 -11.33
C ASP A 179 17.90 6.48 -10.51
N VAL A 180 17.68 5.74 -9.43
CA VAL A 180 16.61 6.03 -8.47
C VAL A 180 17.26 6.61 -7.21
N ASN A 181 17.00 7.86 -6.94
CA ASN A 181 17.43 8.54 -5.73
C ASN A 181 16.33 9.51 -5.29
N PHE A 182 15.52 9.11 -4.32
CA PHE A 182 14.44 9.95 -3.82
C PHE A 182 14.20 9.70 -2.33
N THR A 183 13.68 10.72 -1.66
CA THR A 183 13.18 10.62 -0.28
C THR A 183 11.67 10.75 -0.28
N SER A 184 10.99 9.89 0.46
CA SER A 184 9.54 9.93 0.62
C SER A 184 9.14 10.05 2.09
N PHE A 185 8.04 10.74 2.31
CA PHE A 185 7.34 10.82 3.58
C PHE A 185 5.89 10.38 3.41
N LYS A 186 5.43 9.49 4.28
CA LYS A 186 4.03 9.04 4.37
C LYS A 186 3.52 9.31 5.78
N LEU A 187 2.28 9.73 5.88
CA LEU A 187 1.59 9.85 7.16
C LEU A 187 0.19 9.20 7.07
N PRO A 188 0.11 7.88 6.97
CA PRO A 188 -1.18 7.22 7.01
C PRO A 188 -1.90 7.47 8.34
N ILE A 189 -3.17 7.83 8.27
CA ILE A 189 -4.04 8.17 9.40
C ILE A 189 -5.25 7.26 9.39
N LEU A 190 -5.41 6.42 10.42
CA LEU A 190 -6.52 5.50 10.54
C LEU A 190 -7.50 5.97 11.60
N LYS A 191 -8.78 6.04 11.23
CA LYS A 191 -9.93 6.24 12.12
C LYS A 191 -10.80 5.00 12.12
N LYS A 192 -10.98 4.37 13.29
CA LYS A 192 -11.99 3.32 13.45
C LYS A 192 -13.38 3.94 13.53
N LEU A 193 -14.32 3.35 12.83
CA LEU A 193 -15.72 3.74 12.81
C LEU A 193 -16.57 2.69 13.53
N ALA A 194 -17.88 2.95 13.67
CA ALA A 194 -18.84 1.98 14.16
C ALA A 194 -18.95 0.74 13.25
N ASN A 195 -19.54 -0.35 13.73
CA ASN A 195 -19.88 -1.55 12.95
C ASN A 195 -18.69 -2.19 12.21
N ARG A 196 -17.47 -2.13 12.81
CA ARG A 196 -16.23 -2.68 12.26
C ARG A 196 -15.71 -1.97 11.01
N TYR A 197 -16.25 -0.83 10.62
CA TYR A 197 -15.71 -0.02 9.55
C TYR A 197 -14.52 0.80 10.00
N TYR A 198 -13.74 1.25 9.05
CA TYR A 198 -12.65 2.19 9.29
C TYR A 198 -12.46 3.09 8.07
N PHE A 199 -11.85 4.21 8.32
CA PHE A 199 -11.39 5.14 7.31
C PHE A 199 -9.88 5.35 7.48
N PHE A 200 -9.17 5.42 6.35
CA PHE A 200 -7.73 5.57 6.32
C PHE A 200 -7.37 6.61 5.26
N VAL A 201 -6.56 7.56 5.63
CA VAL A 201 -6.09 8.63 4.74
C VAL A 201 -4.59 8.50 4.64
N GLU A 202 -4.05 8.41 3.43
CA GLU A 202 -2.61 8.29 3.20
C GLU A 202 -2.11 9.46 2.34
N PRO A 203 -1.68 10.58 2.92
CA PRO A 203 -0.87 11.55 2.24
C PRO A 203 0.54 11.00 2.03
N PHE A 204 1.04 11.16 0.82
CA PHE A 204 2.39 10.78 0.41
C PHE A 204 3.08 11.97 -0.24
N PHE A 205 4.34 12.17 0.10
CA PHE A 205 5.21 13.18 -0.45
C PHE A 205 6.52 12.53 -0.89
N ALA A 206 7.03 12.90 -2.05
CA ALA A 206 8.32 12.46 -2.55
C ALA A 206 9.13 13.62 -3.09
N TRP A 207 10.45 13.54 -2.92
CA TRP A 207 11.45 14.42 -3.51
C TRP A 207 12.41 13.56 -4.30
N ASP A 208 12.48 13.76 -5.61
CA ASP A 208 13.32 13.01 -6.53
C ASP A 208 14.64 13.75 -6.77
N HIS A 209 15.69 13.32 -6.05
CA HIS A 209 17.03 13.92 -6.11
C HIS A 209 17.75 13.59 -7.43
N ALA A 210 17.29 12.58 -8.18
CA ALA A 210 17.84 12.24 -9.49
C ALA A 210 17.23 13.08 -10.62
N ARG A 211 16.18 13.89 -10.33
CA ARG A 211 15.44 14.70 -11.28
C ARG A 211 15.23 16.12 -10.75
N ASP A 212 16.34 16.86 -10.56
CA ASP A 212 16.33 18.28 -10.18
C ASP A 212 15.43 18.61 -8.97
N GLU A 213 15.45 17.75 -7.95
CA GLU A 213 14.66 17.92 -6.71
C GLU A 213 13.14 18.06 -6.96
N GLN A 214 12.63 17.42 -8.01
CA GLN A 214 11.18 17.41 -8.27
C GLN A 214 10.42 16.83 -7.08
N SER A 215 9.34 17.51 -6.71
CA SER A 215 8.48 17.05 -5.62
C SER A 215 7.11 16.64 -6.12
N THR A 216 6.57 15.60 -5.50
CA THR A 216 5.23 15.08 -5.81
C THR A 216 4.47 14.88 -4.52
N GLY A 217 3.18 15.20 -4.54
CA GLY A 217 2.26 14.87 -3.48
C GLY A 217 1.07 14.07 -4.00
N THR A 218 0.75 12.96 -3.35
CA THR A 218 -0.46 12.19 -3.64
C THR A 218 -1.33 12.01 -2.41
N LEU A 219 -2.59 11.75 -2.61
CA LEU A 219 -3.55 11.45 -1.54
C LEU A 219 -4.35 10.21 -1.93
N GLU A 220 -4.36 9.23 -1.03
CA GLU A 220 -5.22 8.06 -1.13
C GLU A 220 -6.17 8.01 0.06
N LEU A 221 -7.42 7.64 -0.19
CA LEU A 221 -8.48 7.52 0.80
C LEU A 221 -8.99 6.09 0.81
N GLU A 222 -8.80 5.39 1.93
CA GLU A 222 -9.26 4.00 2.04
C GLU A 222 -10.49 3.93 2.94
N TYR A 223 -11.50 3.24 2.46
CA TYR A 223 -12.66 2.84 3.24
C TYR A 223 -12.73 1.33 3.29
N GLY A 224 -12.84 0.78 4.49
CA GLY A 224 -12.82 -0.66 4.66
C GLY A 224 -13.60 -1.16 5.85
N ARG A 225 -13.70 -2.50 5.95
CA ARG A 225 -14.42 -3.19 7.00
C ARG A 225 -13.66 -4.42 7.46
N PHE A 226 -13.68 -4.66 8.76
CA PHE A 226 -13.32 -5.96 9.33
C PHE A 226 -14.48 -6.94 9.15
N VAL A 227 -14.32 -7.91 8.26
CA VAL A 227 -15.33 -8.98 8.06
C VAL A 227 -15.29 -10.00 9.19
N ASN A 228 -14.11 -10.21 9.80
CA ASN A 228 -13.89 -10.98 11.01
C ASN A 228 -12.68 -10.36 11.79
N PRO A 229 -12.29 -10.91 12.97
CA PRO A 229 -11.18 -10.35 13.77
C PRO A 229 -9.84 -10.25 13.06
N SER A 230 -9.60 -11.09 12.07
CA SER A 230 -8.32 -11.21 11.38
C SER A 230 -8.34 -10.77 9.91
N THR A 231 -9.50 -10.39 9.35
CA THR A 231 -9.61 -10.06 7.92
C THR A 231 -10.25 -8.70 7.71
N MET A 232 -9.57 -7.86 6.94
CA MET A 232 -10.05 -6.57 6.46
C MET A 232 -10.25 -6.63 4.95
N LEU A 233 -11.34 -6.04 4.46
CA LEU A 233 -11.58 -5.74 3.06
C LEU A 233 -11.64 -4.24 2.88
N TYR A 234 -11.15 -3.73 1.75
CA TYR A 234 -11.12 -2.29 1.51
C TYR A 234 -11.15 -1.93 0.03
N ILE A 235 -11.49 -0.68 -0.20
CA ILE A 235 -11.34 0.04 -1.46
C ILE A 235 -10.59 1.33 -1.17
N ARG A 236 -9.69 1.74 -2.10
CA ARG A 236 -8.82 2.91 -1.94
C ARG A 236 -8.67 3.66 -3.26
N PRO A 237 -9.47 4.70 -3.50
CA PRO A 237 -9.21 5.68 -4.54
C PRO A 237 -8.05 6.60 -4.16
N GLY A 238 -7.35 7.10 -5.17
CA GLY A 238 -6.27 8.07 -5.01
C GLY A 238 -6.07 8.97 -6.21
N THR A 239 -5.36 10.08 -5.99
CA THR A 239 -5.00 11.05 -7.02
C THR A 239 -3.72 11.79 -6.65
N THR A 240 -3.02 12.32 -7.64
CA THR A 240 -1.93 13.27 -7.46
C THR A 240 -2.50 14.64 -7.11
N LEU A 241 -1.87 15.34 -6.18
CA LEU A 241 -2.20 16.70 -5.77
C LEU A 241 -1.32 17.73 -6.46
N TRP A 242 -0.05 17.37 -6.72
CA TRP A 242 0.93 18.16 -7.47
C TRP A 242 2.11 17.28 -7.92
N GLY A 243 2.88 17.74 -8.90
CA GLY A 243 4.05 17.03 -9.43
C GLY A 243 3.67 15.98 -10.47
N ASP A 244 2.84 16.36 -11.42
CA ASP A 244 2.22 15.47 -12.42
C ASP A 244 3.23 14.76 -13.32
N ASP A 245 4.41 15.34 -13.56
CA ASP A 245 5.47 14.76 -14.41
C ASP A 245 6.40 13.80 -13.65
N SER A 246 6.10 13.46 -12.40
CA SER A 246 7.00 12.62 -11.60
C SER A 246 6.74 11.13 -11.79
N ALA A 247 7.74 10.32 -11.42
CA ALA A 247 7.60 8.86 -11.40
C ALA A 247 6.59 8.34 -10.36
N PHE A 248 6.08 9.20 -9.48
CA PHE A 248 5.12 8.88 -8.41
C PHE A 248 3.72 9.39 -8.71
N SER A 249 3.57 10.22 -9.75
CA SER A 249 2.29 10.79 -10.13
C SER A 249 1.39 9.76 -10.82
N PHE A 250 0.11 9.97 -10.68
CA PHE A 250 -0.94 9.26 -11.40
C PHE A 250 -2.19 10.16 -11.46
N LYS A 251 -2.86 10.17 -12.55
CA LYS A 251 -4.09 10.95 -12.74
C LYS A 251 -5.17 10.46 -11.78
N TYR A 252 -5.36 9.16 -11.71
CA TYR A 252 -6.16 8.49 -10.69
C TYR A 252 -5.65 7.08 -10.43
N ASN A 253 -5.97 6.60 -9.22
CA ASN A 253 -5.69 5.27 -8.74
C ASN A 253 -6.96 4.68 -8.11
N MET A 254 -7.16 3.38 -8.28
CA MET A 254 -8.19 2.62 -7.60
C MET A 254 -7.61 1.30 -7.13
N GLU A 255 -7.58 1.10 -5.82
CA GLU A 255 -7.11 -0.13 -5.20
C GLU A 255 -8.26 -0.85 -4.50
N ILE A 256 -8.33 -2.17 -4.63
CA ILE A 256 -9.22 -3.06 -3.89
C ILE A 256 -8.36 -4.15 -3.30
N GLY A 257 -8.54 -4.44 -2.03
CA GLY A 257 -7.72 -5.46 -1.41
C GLY A 257 -8.27 -6.05 -0.13
N PHE A 258 -7.50 -7.00 0.38
CA PHE A 258 -7.71 -7.56 1.69
C PHE A 258 -6.40 -7.62 2.49
N ARG A 259 -6.56 -7.63 3.82
CA ARG A 259 -5.48 -7.86 4.78
C ARG A 259 -5.89 -8.96 5.73
N LEU A 260 -5.03 -9.95 5.85
CA LEU A 260 -5.20 -11.08 6.77
C LEU A 260 -4.13 -10.98 7.86
N PHE A 261 -4.55 -11.10 9.12
CA PHE A 261 -3.70 -11.07 10.31
C PHE A 261 -3.79 -12.43 11.01
N LEU A 262 -2.66 -13.16 11.06
CA LEU A 262 -2.58 -14.53 11.60
C LEU A 262 -1.86 -14.56 12.96
#